data_44857de2f38dadb9f49cee65313d335a
#
_entry.id   44857de2f38dadb9f49cee65313d335a
#
_cell.length_a   1.000
_cell.length_b   1.000
_cell.length_c   1.000
_cell.angle_alpha   90.00
_cell.angle_beta   90.00
_cell.angle_gamma   90.00
#
_symmetry.space_group_name_H-M   'P 1'
#
loop_
_entity.id
_entity.type
_entity.pdbx_description
1 polymer ?
#
loop_
_entity_poly.entity_id
_entity_poly.type
_entity_poly.pdbx_seq_one_letter_code
_entity_poly.pdbx_strand_id
1 'polypeptide(L)'
;MLSRRLVLSIGVGGLSALLLTAPAAAHHSTAMYNMATPVTVTGVVKRFEWTNPHAFVFLEVKDEKGNIVEWEVEMMSLNHLRGYGWTRNTVKPGDTISCTGGAAKSGDASMISSYMKLGDGRMMKS
;
A
#
# COMPACT_ATOMS: atom_id res chain seq x y z
N MET A 1 -74.47 -24.70 18.74
CA MET A 1 -73.87 -23.49 18.23
C MET A 1 -72.40 -23.50 18.48
N LEU A 2 -71.60 -23.79 17.47
CA LEU A 2 -70.15 -23.83 17.57
C LEU A 2 -69.56 -22.46 17.20
N SER A 3 -68.96 -21.75 18.15
CA SER A 3 -68.20 -20.54 17.86
C SER A 3 -66.75 -20.90 17.51
N ARG A 4 -66.40 -20.73 16.24
CA ARG A 4 -65.01 -20.88 15.76
C ARG A 4 -64.25 -19.63 16.19
N ARG A 5 -63.32 -19.80 17.10
CA ARG A 5 -62.31 -18.78 17.40
C ARG A 5 -61.20 -18.87 16.36
N LEU A 6 -61.15 -17.81 15.53
CA LEU A 6 -60.05 -17.62 14.56
C LEU A 6 -58.84 -17.12 15.31
N VAL A 7 -57.79 -17.96 15.37
CA VAL A 7 -56.49 -17.56 15.93
C VAL A 7 -55.69 -16.96 14.79
N LEU A 8 -55.49 -15.64 14.85
CA LEU A 8 -54.66 -14.92 13.91
C LEU A 8 -53.20 -15.03 14.38
N SER A 9 -52.41 -15.87 13.73
CA SER A 9 -50.96 -15.97 13.98
C SER A 9 -50.25 -14.85 13.22
N ILE A 10 -49.79 -13.84 13.95
CA ILE A 10 -48.95 -12.79 13.40
C ILE A 10 -47.53 -13.33 13.33
N GLY A 11 -47.11 -13.73 12.14
CA GLY A 11 -45.74 -14.08 11.87
C GLY A 11 -44.88 -12.82 11.84
N VAL A 12 -44.04 -12.64 12.87
CA VAL A 12 -43.01 -11.60 12.89
C VAL A 12 -41.87 -12.09 11.99
N GLY A 13 -41.89 -11.67 10.74
CA GLY A 13 -40.79 -11.86 9.81
C GLY A 13 -39.62 -10.98 10.23
N GLY A 14 -38.65 -11.58 10.91
CA GLY A 14 -37.39 -10.91 11.21
C GLY A 14 -36.60 -10.66 9.93
N LEU A 15 -36.57 -9.42 9.48
CA LEU A 15 -35.70 -8.97 8.38
C LEU A 15 -34.27 -8.85 8.93
N SER A 16 -33.51 -9.93 8.85
CA SER A 16 -32.09 -9.92 9.15
C SER A 16 -31.37 -9.10 8.05
N ALA A 17 -31.14 -7.82 8.32
CA ALA A 17 -30.27 -7.01 7.50
C ALA A 17 -28.83 -7.54 7.64
N LEU A 18 -28.38 -8.30 6.64
CA LEU A 18 -26.99 -8.68 6.51
C LEU A 18 -26.21 -7.40 6.18
N LEU A 19 -25.60 -6.79 7.18
CA LEU A 19 -24.60 -5.73 7.00
C LEU A 19 -23.36 -6.36 6.37
N LEU A 20 -23.30 -6.30 5.04
CA LEU A 20 -22.07 -6.58 4.31
C LEU A 20 -21.07 -5.45 4.64
N THR A 21 -20.26 -5.68 5.66
CA THR A 21 -19.09 -4.84 5.89
C THR A 21 -18.09 -5.15 4.78
N ALA A 22 -18.13 -4.38 3.69
CA ALA A 22 -17.05 -4.39 2.74
C ALA A 22 -15.78 -3.98 3.50
N PRO A 23 -14.65 -4.71 3.35
CA PRO A 23 -13.39 -4.26 3.92
C PRO A 23 -13.11 -2.89 3.31
N ALA A 24 -13.07 -1.87 4.14
CA ALA A 24 -12.55 -0.58 3.75
C ALA A 24 -11.06 -0.81 3.44
N ALA A 25 -10.76 -1.12 2.19
CA ALA A 25 -9.39 -1.06 1.72
C ALA A 25 -8.98 0.41 1.92
N ALA A 26 -8.12 0.65 2.89
CA ALA A 26 -7.49 1.94 3.08
C ALA A 26 -6.57 2.16 1.88
N HIS A 27 -7.16 2.59 0.76
CA HIS A 27 -6.39 3.15 -0.34
C HIS A 27 -5.78 4.44 0.20
N HIS A 28 -4.49 4.39 0.49
CA HIS A 28 -3.74 5.62 0.69
C HIS A 28 -3.90 6.42 -0.60
N SER A 29 -4.78 7.43 -0.55
CA SER A 29 -5.01 8.31 -1.69
C SER A 29 -3.68 8.96 -2.03
N THR A 30 -3.32 9.02 -3.32
CA THR A 30 -2.16 9.78 -3.81
C THR A 30 -2.21 11.24 -3.36
N ALA A 31 -3.40 11.75 -2.97
CA ALA A 31 -3.58 13.07 -2.37
C ALA A 31 -2.80 13.28 -1.06
N MET A 32 -2.44 12.22 -0.36
CA MET A 32 -1.59 12.27 0.86
C MET A 32 -0.12 12.54 0.56
N TYR A 33 0.29 12.45 -0.71
CA TYR A 33 1.68 12.55 -1.16
C TYR A 33 1.87 13.75 -2.08
N ASN A 34 3.04 14.37 -2.01
CA ASN A 34 3.38 15.53 -2.85
C ASN A 34 3.95 15.06 -4.20
N MET A 35 3.06 14.68 -5.12
CA MET A 35 3.45 14.22 -6.44
C MET A 35 3.93 15.36 -7.37
N ALA A 36 3.61 16.60 -7.06
CA ALA A 36 4.00 17.77 -7.88
C ALA A 36 5.49 18.12 -7.73
N THR A 37 6.07 17.82 -6.58
CA THR A 37 7.48 18.06 -6.28
C THR A 37 8.14 16.75 -5.83
N PRO A 38 8.46 15.84 -6.76
CA PRO A 38 9.04 14.56 -6.41
C PRO A 38 10.41 14.73 -5.75
N VAL A 39 10.70 13.85 -4.79
CA VAL A 39 11.98 13.77 -4.12
C VAL A 39 12.65 12.44 -4.45
N THR A 40 13.97 12.37 -4.27
CA THR A 40 14.72 11.12 -4.37
C THR A 40 15.31 10.76 -3.03
N VAL A 41 15.02 9.55 -2.59
CA VAL A 41 15.54 8.97 -1.35
C VAL A 41 16.45 7.79 -1.71
N THR A 42 17.66 7.80 -1.20
CA THR A 42 18.65 6.72 -1.41
C THR A 42 18.92 6.02 -0.08
N GLY A 43 18.88 4.72 -0.09
CA GLY A 43 19.11 3.93 1.11
C GLY A 43 19.42 2.46 0.83
N VAL A 44 19.66 1.73 1.90
CA VAL A 44 19.88 0.30 1.87
C VAL A 44 18.56 -0.42 2.11
N VAL A 45 18.25 -1.37 1.25
CA VAL A 45 17.02 -2.18 1.39
C VAL A 45 17.10 -3.00 2.68
N LYS A 46 16.14 -2.78 3.57
CA LYS A 46 15.94 -3.58 4.78
C LYS A 46 15.05 -4.79 4.50
N ARG A 47 13.95 -4.58 3.78
CA ARG A 47 13.03 -5.62 3.32
C ARG A 47 12.26 -5.19 2.08
N PHE A 48 11.81 -6.16 1.32
CA PHE A 48 10.95 -5.99 0.15
C PHE A 48 9.70 -6.86 0.32
N GLU A 49 8.54 -6.23 0.39
CA GLU A 49 7.26 -6.90 0.52
C GLU A 49 6.58 -7.00 -0.85
N TRP A 50 6.63 -8.20 -1.43
CA TRP A 50 6.02 -8.51 -2.72
C TRP A 50 4.59 -8.98 -2.50
N THR A 51 3.67 -8.05 -2.22
CA THR A 51 2.29 -8.30 -1.78
C THR A 51 1.28 -7.48 -2.58
N ASN A 52 0.01 -7.90 -2.56
CA ASN A 52 -1.13 -7.11 -3.02
C ASN A 52 -1.83 -6.44 -1.82
N PRO A 53 -2.48 -5.28 -2.00
CA PRO A 53 -2.73 -4.60 -3.27
C PRO A 53 -1.52 -3.84 -3.83
N HIS A 54 -0.53 -3.51 -2.99
CA HIS A 54 0.69 -2.80 -3.38
C HIS A 54 1.91 -3.51 -2.81
N ALA A 55 3.03 -3.44 -3.53
CA ALA A 55 4.32 -3.83 -2.99
C ALA A 55 4.94 -2.69 -2.20
N PHE A 56 5.84 -3.02 -1.27
CA PHE A 56 6.56 -2.05 -0.45
C PHE A 56 8.05 -2.38 -0.38
N VAL A 57 8.87 -1.35 -0.44
CA VAL A 57 10.30 -1.44 -0.09
C VAL A 57 10.54 -0.58 1.15
N PHE A 58 11.23 -1.14 2.12
CA PHE A 58 11.65 -0.43 3.32
C PHE A 58 13.14 -0.18 3.24
N LEU A 59 13.54 1.10 3.34
CA LEU A 59 14.92 1.54 3.21
C LEU A 59 15.44 2.07 4.53
N GLU A 60 16.69 1.74 4.83
CA GLU A 60 17.47 2.43 5.85
C GLU A 60 18.21 3.59 5.19
N VAL A 61 17.86 4.80 5.58
CA VAL A 61 18.37 6.05 5.01
C VAL A 61 19.10 6.84 6.09
N LYS A 62 20.31 7.32 5.80
CA LYS A 62 21.00 8.26 6.69
C LYS A 62 20.43 9.65 6.50
N ASP A 63 20.01 10.27 7.59
CA ASP A 63 19.65 11.68 7.61
C ASP A 63 20.92 12.58 7.61
N GLU A 64 20.71 13.88 7.55
CA GLU A 64 21.80 14.88 7.57
C GLU A 64 22.64 14.85 8.87
N LYS A 65 22.08 14.30 9.94
CA LYS A 65 22.76 14.15 11.25
C LYS A 65 23.46 12.81 11.38
N GLY A 66 23.36 11.93 10.38
CA GLY A 66 23.94 10.60 10.37
C GLY A 66 23.09 9.52 11.06
N ASN A 67 21.86 9.86 11.51
CA ASN A 67 20.93 8.87 12.07
C ASN A 67 20.32 8.02 10.96
N ILE A 68 20.00 6.78 11.28
CA ILE A 68 19.28 5.89 10.37
C ILE A 68 17.78 6.12 10.57
N VAL A 69 17.10 6.45 9.47
CA VAL A 69 15.65 6.58 9.40
C VAL A 69 15.11 5.50 8.45
N GLU A 70 14.11 4.74 8.89
CA GLU A 70 13.43 3.78 8.02
C GLU A 70 12.40 4.53 7.16
N TRP A 71 12.54 4.41 5.85
CA TRP A 71 11.58 4.92 4.87
C TRP A 71 10.71 3.79 4.34
N GLU A 72 9.40 4.01 4.36
CA GLU A 72 8.42 3.16 3.70
C GLU A 72 8.18 3.68 2.29
N VAL A 73 8.42 2.85 1.30
CA VAL A 73 8.27 3.18 -0.11
C VAL A 73 7.18 2.31 -0.73
N GLU A 74 6.01 2.90 -0.95
CA GLU A 74 4.89 2.26 -1.62
C GLU A 74 5.13 2.21 -3.13
N MET A 75 4.83 1.06 -3.72
CA MET A 75 4.96 0.79 -5.14
C MET A 75 3.58 0.48 -5.74
N MET A 76 3.54 0.23 -7.04
CA MET A 76 2.34 -0.21 -7.75
C MET A 76 1.91 -1.63 -7.34
N SER A 77 0.75 -2.06 -7.84
CA SER A 77 0.30 -3.45 -7.70
C SER A 77 1.22 -4.43 -8.41
N LEU A 78 1.22 -5.68 -7.96
CA LEU A 78 2.08 -6.72 -8.54
C LEU A 78 1.87 -6.91 -10.04
N ASN A 79 0.63 -6.71 -10.54
CA ASN A 79 0.36 -6.84 -11.97
C ASN A 79 1.08 -5.76 -12.78
N HIS A 80 1.06 -4.51 -12.32
CA HIS A 80 1.80 -3.43 -12.97
C HIS A 80 3.31 -3.66 -12.89
N LEU A 81 3.81 -4.02 -11.72
CA LEU A 81 5.23 -4.25 -11.52
C LEU A 81 5.77 -5.37 -12.40
N ARG A 82 5.03 -6.48 -12.53
CA ARG A 82 5.40 -7.57 -13.45
C ARG A 82 5.48 -7.08 -14.89
N GLY A 83 4.55 -6.21 -15.31
CA GLY A 83 4.56 -5.59 -16.64
C GLY A 83 5.81 -4.73 -16.89
N TYR A 84 6.42 -4.19 -15.84
CA TYR A 84 7.68 -3.42 -15.89
C TYR A 84 8.93 -4.28 -15.64
N GLY A 85 8.77 -5.58 -15.56
CA GLY A 85 9.90 -6.51 -15.39
C GLY A 85 10.31 -6.80 -13.93
N TRP A 86 9.50 -6.38 -12.96
CA TRP A 86 9.74 -6.69 -11.56
C TRP A 86 9.41 -8.15 -11.23
N THR A 87 10.21 -8.71 -10.34
CA THR A 87 9.96 -9.99 -9.67
C THR A 87 10.20 -9.82 -8.17
N ARG A 88 9.79 -10.79 -7.37
CA ARG A 88 10.08 -10.79 -5.93
C ARG A 88 11.58 -10.78 -5.59
N ASN A 89 12.44 -11.08 -6.57
CA ASN A 89 13.89 -11.14 -6.42
C ASN A 89 14.61 -9.95 -7.05
N THR A 90 13.88 -8.95 -7.55
CA THR A 90 14.47 -7.79 -8.23
C THR A 90 15.33 -6.96 -7.29
N VAL A 91 14.90 -6.81 -6.03
CA VAL A 91 15.70 -6.21 -4.95
C VAL A 91 15.74 -7.14 -3.76
N LYS A 92 16.80 -7.04 -2.98
CA LYS A 92 17.07 -7.88 -1.81
C LYS A 92 17.54 -7.03 -0.65
N PRO A 93 17.37 -7.48 0.60
CA PRO A 93 18.01 -6.84 1.74
C PRO A 93 19.52 -6.65 1.51
N GLY A 94 20.02 -5.45 1.80
CA GLY A 94 21.40 -5.08 1.58
C GLY A 94 21.70 -4.35 0.27
N ASP A 95 20.80 -4.39 -0.71
CA ASP A 95 20.94 -3.61 -1.95
C ASP A 95 20.84 -2.10 -1.63
N THR A 96 21.66 -1.30 -2.31
CA THR A 96 21.52 0.15 -2.29
C THR A 96 20.73 0.60 -3.50
N ILE A 97 19.61 1.29 -3.27
CA ILE A 97 18.72 1.78 -4.32
C ILE A 97 18.32 3.23 -4.08
N SER A 98 17.87 3.90 -5.15
CA SER A 98 17.32 5.25 -5.07
C SER A 98 15.87 5.22 -5.55
N CYS A 99 14.95 5.71 -4.74
CA CYS A 99 13.52 5.80 -5.04
C CYS A 99 13.14 7.25 -5.30
N THR A 100 12.47 7.51 -6.41
CA THR A 100 11.98 8.85 -6.77
C THR A 100 10.48 8.84 -6.84
N GLY A 101 9.85 9.81 -6.17
CA GLY A 101 8.39 9.91 -6.11
C GLY A 101 7.90 10.99 -5.16
N GLY A 102 6.63 10.95 -4.80
CA GLY A 102 6.02 11.90 -3.88
C GLY A 102 6.23 11.51 -2.43
N ALA A 103 6.85 12.37 -1.63
CA ALA A 103 6.94 12.17 -0.18
C ALA A 103 5.60 12.49 0.50
N ALA A 104 5.36 11.89 1.66
CA ALA A 104 4.18 12.16 2.47
C ALA A 104 4.10 13.63 2.88
N LYS A 105 2.94 14.25 2.69
CA LYS A 105 2.67 15.64 3.10
C LYS A 105 2.70 15.83 4.61
N SER A 106 2.49 14.76 5.36
CA SER A 106 2.59 14.78 6.83
C SER A 106 4.01 15.02 7.35
N GLY A 107 5.04 14.78 6.52
CA GLY A 107 6.43 14.79 6.92
C GLY A 107 6.94 13.44 7.43
N ASP A 108 6.11 12.41 7.43
CA ASP A 108 6.53 11.04 7.76
C ASP A 108 7.55 10.54 6.73
N ALA A 109 8.44 9.64 7.16
CA ALA A 109 9.41 8.98 6.29
C ALA A 109 8.72 7.93 5.41
N SER A 110 7.84 8.38 4.54
CA SER A 110 7.13 7.54 3.57
C SER A 110 6.95 8.25 2.24
N MET A 111 6.82 7.47 1.16
CA MET A 111 6.61 7.98 -0.17
C MET A 111 5.87 6.98 -1.05
N ILE A 112 5.23 7.48 -2.11
CA ILE A 112 4.84 6.68 -3.27
C ILE A 112 5.92 6.84 -4.33
N SER A 113 6.52 5.73 -4.75
CA SER A 113 7.55 5.72 -5.78
C SER A 113 6.96 5.76 -7.19
N SER A 114 7.60 6.50 -8.07
CA SER A 114 7.35 6.48 -9.51
C SER A 114 8.43 5.72 -10.28
N TYR A 115 9.66 5.82 -9.79
CA TYR A 115 10.85 5.17 -10.38
C TYR A 115 11.83 4.77 -9.29
N MET A 116 12.52 3.66 -9.57
CA MET A 116 13.66 3.22 -8.76
C MET A 116 14.89 3.01 -9.62
N LYS A 117 16.02 3.51 -9.16
CA LYS A 117 17.34 3.17 -9.69
C LYS A 117 17.92 2.06 -8.84
N LEU A 118 18.12 0.90 -9.45
CA LEU A 118 18.70 -0.27 -8.78
C LEU A 118 20.21 -0.16 -8.65
N GLY A 119 20.82 -0.98 -7.80
CA GLY A 119 22.26 -1.00 -7.59
C GLY A 119 23.09 -1.31 -8.84
N ASP A 120 22.53 -2.01 -9.83
CA ASP A 120 23.12 -2.28 -11.13
C ASP A 120 22.94 -1.16 -12.15
N GLY A 121 22.30 -0.05 -11.77
CA GLY A 121 22.07 1.13 -12.59
C GLY A 121 20.79 1.11 -13.40
N ARG A 122 20.02 0.03 -13.42
CA ARG A 122 18.71 -0.02 -14.11
C ARG A 122 17.72 0.95 -13.48
N MET A 123 17.03 1.70 -14.34
CA MET A 123 15.88 2.53 -13.93
C MET A 123 14.60 1.77 -14.22
N MET A 124 13.78 1.56 -13.21
CA MET A 124 12.52 0.82 -13.32
C MET A 124 11.34 1.65 -12.82
N LYS A 125 10.21 1.63 -13.53
CA LYS A 125 8.95 2.15 -12.98
C LYS A 125 8.53 1.30 -11.79
N SER A 126 7.96 1.95 -10.78
CA SER A 126 7.67 1.28 -9.52
C SER A 126 6.30 1.62 -8.94
#